data_2ab84b24fd59fe047a74be0b17e5f549
#
_entry.id   2ab84b24fd59fe047a74be0b17e5f549
#
_cell.length_a   1.000
_cell.length_b   1.000
_cell.length_c   1.000
_cell.angle_alpha   90.00
_cell.angle_beta   90.00
_cell.angle_gamma   90.00
#
_symmetry.space_group_name_H-M   'P 1'
#
loop_
_entity.id
_entity.type
_entity.pdbx_description
1 polymer ?
#
loop_
_entity_poly.entity_id
_entity_poly.type
_entity_poly.pdbx_seq_one_letter_code
_entity_poly.pdbx_strand_id
1 'polypeptide(L)'
;MSRLPAVITLFFSVLLTILLTVVCSVPIIIAGLIKLLIPIPRFWRAISAFCNVMMACWCEGLYWLLRLNPRLEWDIKGLEGLNKRNWYLLICNHHSWADIVVLCVLFRKQIPMNKYFLKQQLAWVPFIGLACWALDMPFMRRYSRSYLLRHPERRGKDVETTRRSCEKFRLQPTTMVNFVEGSRFTEEKRRQTRSSFKHLLPPKAAGIAMALNVLGKQFDKMLDVTLCYPENDRTPFFDMLSGKLTRIVVRIDLLAVHEGLHGDYINDKNFKRSFQQWLNGLWLAKDERIDAIKATCKNAGQ
;
A
#
# COMPACT_ATOMS: atom_id res chain seq x y z
N MET A 1 -15.37 -2.54 23.80
CA MET A 1 -14.64 -1.25 23.80
C MET A 1 -15.52 -0.02 23.60
N SER A 2 -16.73 -0.13 23.05
CA SER A 2 -17.62 1.03 22.77
C SER A 2 -18.11 1.81 24.00
N ARG A 3 -17.97 1.27 25.20
CA ARG A 3 -18.36 1.93 26.48
C ARG A 3 -17.18 2.52 27.26
N LEU A 4 -15.93 2.24 26.81
CA LEU A 4 -14.75 2.76 27.48
C LEU A 4 -14.44 4.19 27.00
N PRO A 5 -13.88 5.05 27.87
CA PRO A 5 -13.33 6.34 27.45
C PRO A 5 -12.31 6.19 26.32
N ALA A 6 -12.30 7.14 25.37
CA ALA A 6 -11.44 7.06 24.18
C ALA A 6 -9.94 6.91 24.51
N VAL A 7 -9.48 7.49 25.63
CA VAL A 7 -8.09 7.39 26.10
C VAL A 7 -7.75 5.95 26.50
N ILE A 8 -8.66 5.28 27.20
CA ILE A 8 -8.49 3.89 27.65
C ILE A 8 -8.50 2.96 26.41
N THR A 9 -9.45 3.19 25.49
CA THR A 9 -9.52 2.45 24.23
C THR A 9 -8.25 2.61 23.42
N LEU A 10 -7.73 3.83 23.30
CA LEU A 10 -6.48 4.13 22.61
C LEU A 10 -5.31 3.35 23.24
N PHE A 11 -5.16 3.40 24.56
CA PHE A 11 -4.09 2.70 25.26
C PHE A 11 -4.11 1.20 24.98
N PHE A 12 -5.26 0.54 25.17
CA PHE A 12 -5.39 -0.89 24.91
C PHE A 12 -5.22 -1.25 23.44
N SER A 13 -5.76 -0.45 22.51
CA SER A 13 -5.59 -0.69 21.06
C SER A 13 -4.14 -0.58 20.64
N VAL A 14 -3.40 0.42 21.13
CA VAL A 14 -1.97 0.58 20.86
C VAL A 14 -1.19 -0.58 21.46
N LEU A 15 -1.42 -0.94 22.73
CA LEU A 15 -0.74 -2.05 23.41
C LEU A 15 -0.96 -3.37 22.66
N LEU A 16 -2.21 -3.70 22.32
CA LEU A 16 -2.56 -4.93 21.59
C LEU A 16 -1.97 -4.94 20.17
N THR A 17 -1.96 -3.79 19.48
CA THR A 17 -1.34 -3.69 18.15
C THR A 17 0.17 -3.88 18.22
N ILE A 18 0.83 -3.32 19.22
CA ILE A 18 2.28 -3.53 19.44
C ILE A 18 2.56 -5.00 19.74
N LEU A 19 1.83 -5.59 20.69
CA LEU A 19 1.98 -7.00 21.06
C LEU A 19 1.78 -7.92 19.85
N LEU A 20 0.70 -7.73 19.09
CA LEU A 20 0.43 -8.47 17.86
C LEU A 20 1.57 -8.31 16.85
N THR A 21 2.08 -7.08 16.69
CA THR A 21 3.18 -6.80 15.77
C THR A 21 4.47 -7.50 16.21
N VAL A 22 4.81 -7.48 17.49
CA VAL A 22 5.99 -8.17 18.03
C VAL A 22 5.84 -9.68 17.86
N VAL A 23 4.72 -10.26 18.27
CA VAL A 23 4.45 -11.70 18.19
C VAL A 23 4.55 -12.22 16.75
N CYS A 24 4.05 -11.47 15.77
CA CYS A 24 4.14 -11.87 14.37
C CYS A 24 5.50 -11.54 13.73
N SER A 25 6.13 -10.42 14.08
CA SER A 25 7.40 -9.99 13.46
C SER A 25 8.61 -10.79 13.94
N VAL A 26 8.66 -11.22 15.19
CA VAL A 26 9.79 -11.99 15.71
C VAL A 26 10.00 -13.31 14.95
N PRO A 27 8.99 -14.17 14.73
CA PRO A 27 9.15 -15.38 13.91
C PRO A 27 9.55 -15.06 12.47
N ILE A 28 8.99 -13.98 11.88
CA ILE A 28 9.35 -13.53 10.52
C ILE A 28 10.83 -13.15 10.45
N ILE A 29 11.33 -12.39 11.44
CA ILE A 29 12.75 -11.97 11.48
C ILE A 29 13.66 -13.18 11.65
N ILE A 30 13.36 -14.09 12.57
CA ILE A 30 14.14 -15.32 12.78
C ILE A 30 14.18 -16.14 11.50
N ALA A 31 13.03 -16.35 10.84
CA ALA A 31 12.94 -17.07 9.58
C ALA A 31 13.74 -16.37 8.47
N GLY A 32 13.70 -15.03 8.40
CA GLY A 32 14.51 -14.24 7.48
C GLY A 32 16.02 -14.39 7.70
N LEU A 33 16.47 -14.43 8.97
CA LEU A 33 17.87 -14.66 9.31
C LEU A 33 18.32 -16.09 8.94
N ILE A 34 17.48 -17.09 9.19
CA ILE A 34 17.73 -18.48 8.77
C ILE A 34 17.85 -18.57 7.23
N LYS A 35 17.04 -17.81 6.49
CA LYS A 35 17.09 -17.72 5.03
C LYS A 35 18.44 -17.24 4.50
N LEU A 36 19.18 -16.41 5.25
CA LEU A 36 20.55 -16.00 4.90
C LEU A 36 21.57 -17.11 5.03
N LEU A 37 21.38 -18.03 5.98
CA LEU A 37 22.34 -19.09 6.28
C LEU A 37 22.23 -20.28 5.34
N ILE A 38 21.07 -20.49 4.72
CA ILE A 38 20.79 -21.66 3.89
C ILE A 38 20.46 -21.22 2.46
N PRO A 39 21.42 -21.23 1.51
CA PRO A 39 21.24 -20.74 0.13
C PRO A 39 20.57 -21.78 -0.78
N ILE A 40 19.52 -22.46 -0.32
CA ILE A 40 18.77 -23.47 -1.07
C ILE A 40 17.44 -22.88 -1.58
N PRO A 41 17.17 -22.80 -2.90
CA PRO A 41 15.96 -22.15 -3.42
C PRO A 41 14.62 -22.77 -2.94
N ARG A 42 14.58 -24.10 -2.76
CA ARG A 42 13.39 -24.77 -2.22
C ARG A 42 13.11 -24.35 -0.76
N PHE A 43 14.17 -24.22 0.02
CA PHE A 43 14.09 -23.78 1.42
C PHE A 43 13.66 -22.31 1.51
N TRP A 44 14.16 -21.44 0.65
CA TRP A 44 13.74 -20.04 0.58
C TRP A 44 12.24 -19.90 0.30
N ARG A 45 11.69 -20.73 -0.61
CA ARG A 45 10.25 -20.73 -0.88
C ARG A 45 9.43 -21.12 0.35
N ALA A 46 9.85 -22.15 1.07
CA ALA A 46 9.19 -22.59 2.30
C ALA A 46 9.22 -21.49 3.39
N ILE A 47 10.36 -20.84 3.59
CA ILE A 47 10.49 -19.74 4.54
C ILE A 47 9.64 -18.53 4.11
N SER A 48 9.65 -18.16 2.84
CA SER A 48 8.81 -17.05 2.36
C SER A 48 7.33 -17.36 2.51
N ALA A 49 6.92 -18.62 2.31
CA ALA A 49 5.55 -19.07 2.57
C ALA A 49 5.19 -18.95 4.06
N PHE A 50 6.07 -19.39 4.96
CA PHE A 50 5.91 -19.23 6.41
C PHE A 50 5.79 -17.75 6.81
N CYS A 51 6.68 -16.88 6.32
CA CYS A 51 6.61 -15.45 6.58
C CYS A 51 5.28 -14.83 6.09
N ASN A 52 4.77 -15.27 4.93
CA ASN A 52 3.47 -14.84 4.42
C ASN A 52 2.31 -15.32 5.30
N VAL A 53 2.39 -16.53 5.88
CA VAL A 53 1.40 -17.02 6.86
C VAL A 53 1.43 -16.16 8.13
N MET A 54 2.60 -15.85 8.67
CA MET A 54 2.72 -14.96 9.84
C MET A 54 2.17 -13.57 9.58
N MET A 55 2.42 -13.02 8.38
CA MET A 55 1.82 -11.76 7.97
C MET A 55 0.30 -11.87 7.83
N ALA A 56 -0.23 -12.99 7.33
CA ALA A 56 -1.68 -13.23 7.28
C ALA A 56 -2.29 -13.31 8.69
N CYS A 57 -1.61 -13.93 9.65
CA CYS A 57 -2.02 -13.93 11.06
C CYS A 57 -2.05 -12.51 11.64
N TRP A 58 -1.07 -11.68 11.30
CA TRP A 58 -1.06 -10.27 11.69
C TRP A 58 -2.26 -9.50 11.11
N CYS A 59 -2.56 -9.68 9.82
CA CYS A 59 -3.73 -9.07 9.18
C CYS A 59 -5.05 -9.55 9.80
N GLU A 60 -5.14 -10.83 10.15
CA GLU A 60 -6.33 -11.40 10.84
C GLU A 60 -6.45 -10.83 12.25
N GLY A 61 -5.35 -10.69 12.99
CA GLY A 61 -5.33 -10.04 14.30
C GLY A 61 -5.79 -8.58 14.23
N LEU A 62 -5.32 -7.81 13.24
CA LEU A 62 -5.80 -6.44 13.01
C LEU A 62 -7.31 -6.39 12.71
N TYR A 63 -7.81 -7.36 11.93
CA TYR A 63 -9.25 -7.46 11.65
C TYR A 63 -10.05 -7.64 12.93
N TRP A 64 -9.61 -8.53 13.84
CA TRP A 64 -10.29 -8.74 15.12
C TRP A 64 -10.20 -7.52 16.02
N LEU A 65 -9.06 -6.81 16.03
CA LEU A 65 -8.93 -5.54 16.76
C LEU A 65 -9.91 -4.48 16.24
N LEU A 66 -10.07 -4.33 14.92
CA LEU A 66 -11.04 -3.40 14.36
C LEU A 66 -12.48 -3.79 14.68
N ARG A 67 -12.79 -5.08 14.75
CA ARG A 67 -14.12 -5.57 15.14
C ARG A 67 -14.49 -5.27 16.59
N LEU A 68 -13.54 -4.92 17.46
CA LEU A 68 -13.83 -4.44 18.80
C LEU A 68 -14.51 -3.07 18.80
N ASN A 69 -14.49 -2.34 17.70
CA ASN A 69 -15.28 -1.14 17.49
C ASN A 69 -16.59 -1.47 16.73
N PRO A 70 -17.72 -1.67 17.44
CA PRO A 70 -18.99 -2.04 16.81
C PRO A 70 -19.64 -0.91 16.02
N ARG A 71 -19.12 0.33 16.15
CA ARG A 71 -19.61 1.50 15.40
C ARG A 71 -18.95 1.65 14.04
N LEU A 72 -17.91 0.86 13.76
CA LEU A 72 -17.18 0.95 12.52
C LEU A 72 -17.95 0.28 11.38
N GLU A 73 -18.41 1.08 10.45
CA GLU A 73 -19.08 0.63 9.23
C GLU A 73 -18.10 0.54 8.07
N TRP A 74 -18.24 -0.53 7.28
CA TRP A 74 -17.49 -0.76 6.06
C TRP A 74 -18.42 -0.67 4.85
N ASP A 75 -18.22 0.33 4.01
CA ASP A 75 -18.89 0.48 2.71
C ASP A 75 -17.91 0.14 1.60
N ILE A 76 -17.95 -1.12 1.16
CA ILE A 76 -17.01 -1.70 0.21
C ILE A 76 -17.74 -2.09 -1.08
N LYS A 77 -17.18 -1.72 -2.25
CA LYS A 77 -17.65 -2.13 -3.57
C LYS A 77 -16.48 -2.56 -4.45
N GLY A 78 -16.68 -3.60 -5.29
CA GLY A 78 -15.72 -4.07 -6.28
C GLY A 78 -14.76 -5.17 -5.78
N LEU A 79 -15.22 -6.02 -4.83
CA LEU A 79 -14.46 -7.21 -4.40
C LEU A 79 -14.65 -8.43 -5.31
N GLU A 80 -15.59 -8.35 -6.22
CA GLU A 80 -15.97 -9.45 -7.10
C GLU A 80 -14.84 -9.79 -8.09
N GLY A 81 -14.64 -11.07 -8.38
CA GLY A 81 -13.63 -11.55 -9.34
C GLY A 81 -12.18 -11.51 -8.84
N LEU A 82 -11.95 -11.21 -7.54
CA LEU A 82 -10.62 -11.29 -6.94
C LEU A 82 -10.24 -12.75 -6.63
N ASN A 83 -8.94 -13.08 -6.80
CA ASN A 83 -8.43 -14.43 -6.62
C ASN A 83 -7.02 -14.42 -6.00
N LYS A 84 -6.77 -15.32 -5.05
CA LYS A 84 -5.45 -15.49 -4.41
C LYS A 84 -4.37 -16.11 -5.32
N ARG A 85 -4.72 -16.59 -6.49
CA ARG A 85 -3.78 -17.21 -7.43
C ARG A 85 -3.26 -16.24 -8.48
N ASN A 86 -3.79 -15.01 -8.52
CA ASN A 86 -3.44 -13.99 -9.50
C ASN A 86 -2.37 -13.05 -8.98
N TRP A 87 -1.68 -12.37 -9.89
CA TRP A 87 -0.77 -11.26 -9.59
C TRP A 87 -1.49 -9.93 -9.79
N TYR A 88 -1.38 -9.04 -8.80
CA TYR A 88 -2.04 -7.74 -8.84
C TYR A 88 -1.05 -6.59 -8.67
N LEU A 89 -1.24 -5.55 -9.46
CA LEU A 89 -0.72 -4.22 -9.18
C LEU A 89 -1.83 -3.39 -8.55
N LEU A 90 -1.72 -3.07 -7.27
CA LEU A 90 -2.69 -2.26 -6.55
C LEU A 90 -2.20 -0.82 -6.47
N ILE A 91 -2.96 0.11 -7.03
CA ILE A 91 -2.75 1.54 -6.91
C ILE A 91 -3.80 2.15 -5.98
N CYS A 92 -3.36 3.01 -5.05
CA CYS A 92 -4.23 3.59 -4.04
C CYS A 92 -3.83 5.03 -3.73
N ASN A 93 -4.80 5.87 -3.39
CA ASN A 93 -4.54 7.14 -2.73
C ASN A 93 -3.99 6.92 -1.32
N HIS A 94 -3.31 7.92 -0.76
CA HIS A 94 -2.67 7.79 0.54
C HIS A 94 -3.03 8.96 1.47
N HIS A 95 -3.94 8.71 2.37
CA HIS A 95 -4.45 9.71 3.30
C HIS A 95 -3.85 9.57 4.69
N SER A 96 -3.71 8.34 5.19
CA SER A 96 -3.34 8.06 6.57
C SER A 96 -2.53 6.76 6.70
N TRP A 97 -1.92 6.55 7.87
CA TRP A 97 -1.40 5.23 8.25
C TRP A 97 -2.52 4.17 8.34
N ALA A 98 -3.76 4.60 8.56
CA ALA A 98 -4.92 3.72 8.54
C ALA A 98 -5.08 2.98 7.20
N ASP A 99 -4.65 3.58 6.08
CA ASP A 99 -4.77 2.99 4.74
C ASP A 99 -4.07 1.63 4.66
N ILE A 100 -2.89 1.49 5.30
CA ILE A 100 -2.14 0.23 5.32
C ILE A 100 -2.94 -0.84 6.08
N VAL A 101 -3.48 -0.49 7.25
CA VAL A 101 -4.30 -1.39 8.08
C VAL A 101 -5.55 -1.80 7.31
N VAL A 102 -6.24 -0.85 6.70
CA VAL A 102 -7.46 -1.08 5.90
C VAL A 102 -7.18 -2.02 4.74
N LEU A 103 -6.13 -1.77 3.94
CA LEU A 103 -5.77 -2.65 2.82
C LEU A 103 -5.38 -4.06 3.29
N CYS A 104 -4.63 -4.17 4.39
CA CYS A 104 -4.26 -5.47 4.96
C CYS A 104 -5.49 -6.25 5.42
N VAL A 105 -6.40 -5.61 6.13
CA VAL A 105 -7.62 -6.24 6.65
C VAL A 105 -8.59 -6.58 5.54
N LEU A 106 -8.82 -5.66 4.61
CA LEU A 106 -9.76 -5.84 3.50
C LEU A 106 -9.36 -7.02 2.62
N PHE A 107 -8.11 -7.04 2.19
CA PHE A 107 -7.64 -7.98 1.18
C PHE A 107 -7.08 -9.31 1.74
N ARG A 108 -7.01 -9.49 3.07
CA ARG A 108 -6.40 -10.67 3.73
C ARG A 108 -6.86 -12.03 3.19
N LYS A 109 -8.13 -12.12 2.73
CA LYS A 109 -8.74 -13.36 2.21
C LYS A 109 -9.04 -13.31 0.71
N GLN A 110 -8.86 -12.17 0.05
CA GLN A 110 -9.32 -11.93 -1.32
C GLN A 110 -8.21 -12.10 -2.36
N ILE A 111 -7.03 -11.56 -2.08
CA ILE A 111 -5.88 -11.54 -3.00
C ILE A 111 -4.62 -12.04 -2.30
N PRO A 112 -3.51 -12.29 -3.05
CA PRO A 112 -2.22 -12.62 -2.45
C PRO A 112 -1.72 -11.52 -1.51
N MET A 113 -0.75 -11.89 -0.66
CA MET A 113 -0.18 -10.98 0.33
C MET A 113 0.33 -9.67 -0.30
N ASN A 114 -0.08 -8.58 0.32
CA ASN A 114 0.34 -7.23 -0.06
C ASN A 114 1.83 -7.02 0.18
N LYS A 115 2.57 -6.62 -0.86
CA LYS A 115 3.96 -6.20 -0.79
C LYS A 115 4.03 -4.71 -1.14
N TYR A 116 4.62 -3.91 -0.24
CA TYR A 116 4.68 -2.47 -0.39
C TYR A 116 6.04 -2.02 -0.90
N PHE A 117 6.05 -1.01 -1.78
CA PHE A 117 7.27 -0.28 -2.06
C PHE A 117 7.62 0.62 -0.88
N LEU A 118 8.67 0.28 -0.16
CA LEU A 118 9.07 0.97 1.06
C LEU A 118 10.18 1.99 0.80
N LYS A 119 10.18 3.10 1.56
CA LYS A 119 11.31 4.01 1.57
C LYS A 119 12.51 3.35 2.26
N GLN A 120 13.73 3.54 1.73
CA GLN A 120 14.96 2.97 2.29
C GLN A 120 15.14 3.26 3.79
N GLN A 121 14.71 4.45 4.26
CA GLN A 121 14.80 4.81 5.67
C GLN A 121 13.99 3.90 6.59
N LEU A 122 12.93 3.26 6.08
CA LEU A 122 12.11 2.35 6.87
C LEU A 122 12.85 1.06 7.24
N ALA A 123 13.92 0.70 6.52
CA ALA A 123 14.77 -0.43 6.86
C ALA A 123 15.43 -0.30 8.25
N TRP A 124 15.60 0.93 8.73
CA TRP A 124 16.21 1.23 10.02
C TRP A 124 15.23 1.28 11.20
N VAL A 125 13.93 1.16 10.92
CA VAL A 125 12.92 1.10 12.00
C VAL A 125 12.97 -0.28 12.64
N PRO A 126 13.23 -0.36 13.97
CA PRO A 126 13.33 -1.64 14.69
C PRO A 126 12.10 -2.51 14.45
N PHE A 127 12.29 -3.81 14.37
CA PHE A 127 11.30 -4.86 14.08
C PHE A 127 10.63 -4.71 12.71
N ILE A 128 10.08 -3.53 12.39
CA ILE A 128 9.35 -3.29 11.14
C ILE A 128 10.27 -3.43 9.92
N GLY A 129 11.45 -2.78 9.95
CA GLY A 129 12.42 -2.83 8.85
C GLY A 129 12.90 -4.25 8.57
N LEU A 130 13.29 -4.97 9.63
CA LEU A 130 13.76 -6.36 9.51
C LEU A 130 12.63 -7.31 9.06
N ALA A 131 11.41 -7.15 9.60
CA ALA A 131 10.27 -7.96 9.17
C ALA A 131 9.91 -7.72 7.70
N CYS A 132 9.87 -6.46 7.25
CA CYS A 132 9.63 -6.11 5.85
C CYS A 132 10.72 -6.66 4.93
N TRP A 133 11.99 -6.64 5.37
CA TRP A 133 13.10 -7.25 4.63
C TRP A 133 12.94 -8.79 4.54
N ALA A 134 12.61 -9.47 5.64
CA ALA A 134 12.36 -10.90 5.66
C ALA A 134 11.15 -11.32 4.81
N LEU A 135 10.15 -10.44 4.71
CA LEU A 135 8.99 -10.56 3.82
C LEU A 135 9.30 -10.25 2.34
N ASP A 136 10.56 -10.03 1.99
CA ASP A 136 11.01 -9.67 0.64
C ASP A 136 10.40 -8.36 0.11
N MET A 137 9.95 -7.43 0.97
CA MET A 137 9.42 -6.14 0.52
C MET A 137 10.51 -5.26 -0.09
N PRO A 138 10.29 -4.65 -1.27
CA PRO A 138 11.29 -3.85 -1.95
C PRO A 138 11.52 -2.51 -1.26
N PHE A 139 12.76 -2.26 -0.82
CA PHE A 139 13.21 -0.97 -0.32
C PHE A 139 13.74 -0.11 -1.47
N MET A 140 13.11 1.05 -1.66
CA MET A 140 13.41 1.97 -2.75
C MET A 140 14.27 3.14 -2.26
N ARG A 141 15.41 3.36 -2.91
CA ARG A 141 16.15 4.63 -2.80
C ARG A 141 15.58 5.60 -3.81
N ARG A 142 15.05 6.71 -3.31
CA ARG A 142 14.56 7.80 -4.17
C ARG A 142 15.59 8.92 -4.15
N TYR A 143 16.33 9.04 -5.23
CA TYR A 143 17.25 10.15 -5.42
C TYR A 143 16.47 11.41 -5.86
N SER A 144 16.80 12.57 -5.27
CA SER A 144 16.25 13.83 -5.74
C SER A 144 16.80 14.19 -7.13
N ARG A 145 16.04 14.99 -7.89
CA ARG A 145 16.50 15.47 -9.21
C ARG A 145 17.84 16.20 -9.12
N SER A 146 18.03 17.01 -8.09
CA SER A 146 19.29 17.74 -7.84
C SER A 146 20.45 16.80 -7.52
N TYR A 147 20.20 15.68 -6.84
CA TYR A 147 21.22 14.67 -6.60
C TYR A 147 21.60 13.93 -7.88
N LEU A 148 20.61 13.52 -8.70
CA LEU A 148 20.85 12.83 -9.98
C LEU A 148 21.52 13.73 -11.03
N LEU A 149 21.38 15.07 -10.94
CA LEU A 149 22.12 15.99 -11.79
C LEU A 149 23.61 16.05 -11.40
N ARG A 150 23.92 15.93 -10.12
CA ARG A 150 25.32 15.90 -9.61
C ARG A 150 25.97 14.52 -9.72
N HIS A 151 25.14 13.45 -9.80
CA HIS A 151 25.58 12.05 -9.84
C HIS A 151 24.89 11.31 -10.99
N PRO A 152 25.21 11.63 -12.26
CA PRO A 152 24.56 11.01 -13.43
C PRO A 152 24.76 9.50 -13.50
N GLU A 153 25.85 8.97 -12.93
CA GLU A 153 26.16 7.53 -12.82
C GLU A 153 25.19 6.75 -11.94
N ARG A 154 24.35 7.47 -11.15
CA ARG A 154 23.31 6.88 -10.31
C ARG A 154 21.96 6.75 -11.01
N ARG A 155 21.82 7.33 -12.22
CA ARG A 155 20.59 7.19 -13.01
C ARG A 155 20.38 5.73 -13.36
N GLY A 156 19.17 5.21 -13.08
CA GLY A 156 18.81 3.83 -13.36
C GLY A 156 19.27 2.79 -12.34
N LYS A 157 20.16 3.11 -11.38
CA LYS A 157 20.55 2.15 -10.33
C LYS A 157 19.39 1.81 -9.38
N ASP A 158 18.49 2.74 -9.14
CA ASP A 158 17.25 2.52 -8.41
C ASP A 158 16.30 1.59 -9.16
N VAL A 159 16.25 1.69 -10.50
CA VAL A 159 15.48 0.78 -11.37
C VAL A 159 16.03 -0.64 -11.29
N GLU A 160 17.36 -0.81 -11.44
CA GLU A 160 17.99 -2.12 -11.38
C GLU A 160 17.83 -2.76 -10.00
N THR A 161 17.99 -1.99 -8.93
CA THR A 161 17.76 -2.47 -7.54
C THR A 161 16.32 -2.91 -7.36
N THR A 162 15.36 -2.15 -7.89
CA THR A 162 13.95 -2.51 -7.84
C THR A 162 13.66 -3.74 -8.69
N ARG A 163 14.24 -3.85 -9.89
CA ARG A 163 14.11 -5.01 -10.75
C ARG A 163 14.54 -6.28 -10.01
N ARG A 164 15.73 -6.29 -9.42
CA ARG A 164 16.26 -7.43 -8.64
C ARG A 164 15.37 -7.78 -7.44
N SER A 165 14.85 -6.76 -6.75
CA SER A 165 13.94 -6.99 -5.63
C SER A 165 12.61 -7.59 -6.08
N CYS A 166 12.11 -7.18 -7.24
CA CYS A 166 10.85 -7.66 -7.80
C CYS A 166 10.97 -9.05 -8.46
N GLU A 167 12.15 -9.48 -8.88
CA GLU A 167 12.35 -10.82 -9.49
C GLU A 167 11.91 -11.95 -8.57
N LYS A 168 12.06 -11.77 -7.26
CA LYS A 168 11.59 -12.75 -6.26
C LYS A 168 10.08 -12.97 -6.30
N PHE A 169 9.31 -11.98 -6.75
CA PHE A 169 7.85 -12.07 -6.84
C PHE A 169 7.36 -12.86 -8.04
N ARG A 170 8.24 -13.21 -8.98
CA ARG A 170 7.89 -14.07 -10.12
C ARG A 170 7.56 -15.49 -9.71
N LEU A 171 8.00 -15.92 -8.54
CA LEU A 171 7.91 -17.32 -8.10
C LEU A 171 6.58 -17.67 -7.43
N GLN A 172 5.79 -16.69 -7.02
CA GLN A 172 4.51 -16.91 -6.34
C GLN A 172 3.57 -15.72 -6.51
N PRO A 173 2.24 -15.94 -6.55
CA PRO A 173 1.25 -14.88 -6.63
C PRO A 173 1.49 -13.80 -5.58
N THR A 174 1.46 -12.55 -6.00
CA THR A 174 1.81 -11.40 -5.16
C THR A 174 0.98 -10.19 -5.56
N THR A 175 0.59 -9.40 -4.57
CA THR A 175 -0.01 -8.07 -4.80
C THR A 175 1.01 -6.99 -4.49
N MET A 176 1.41 -6.25 -5.54
CA MET A 176 2.30 -5.09 -5.39
C MET A 176 1.49 -3.84 -5.12
N VAL A 177 1.64 -3.25 -3.94
CA VAL A 177 0.89 -2.05 -3.52
C VAL A 177 1.72 -0.80 -3.75
N ASN A 178 1.14 0.16 -4.46
CA ASN A 178 1.73 1.47 -4.71
C ASN A 178 0.78 2.59 -4.26
N PHE A 179 1.20 3.33 -3.25
CA PHE A 179 0.59 4.61 -2.92
C PHE A 179 1.15 5.67 -3.88
N VAL A 180 0.38 5.95 -4.93
CA VAL A 180 0.84 6.67 -6.13
C VAL A 180 1.28 8.10 -5.85
N GLU A 181 0.71 8.75 -4.85
CA GLU A 181 1.10 10.07 -4.38
C GLU A 181 2.54 10.10 -3.78
N GLY A 182 3.03 8.93 -3.35
CA GLY A 182 4.35 8.76 -2.75
C GLY A 182 4.53 9.39 -1.37
N SER A 183 3.49 10.03 -0.84
CA SER A 183 3.39 10.52 0.54
C SER A 183 1.93 10.69 0.93
N ARG A 184 1.64 10.69 2.23
CA ARG A 184 0.29 10.94 2.73
C ARG A 184 -0.17 12.36 2.40
N PHE A 185 -1.45 12.46 2.04
CA PHE A 185 -2.12 13.73 1.82
C PHE A 185 -2.06 14.62 3.08
N THR A 186 -1.80 15.88 2.89
CA THR A 186 -2.04 16.97 3.84
C THR A 186 -2.35 18.23 3.06
N GLU A 187 -3.16 19.12 3.60
CA GLU A 187 -3.47 20.41 2.97
C GLU A 187 -2.21 21.23 2.67
N GLU A 188 -1.22 21.17 3.56
CA GLU A 188 0.06 21.83 3.36
C GLU A 188 0.78 21.30 2.12
N LYS A 189 0.90 19.97 1.97
CA LYS A 189 1.52 19.35 0.79
C LYS A 189 0.72 19.62 -0.48
N ARG A 190 -0.61 19.66 -0.40
CA ARG A 190 -1.46 20.00 -1.54
C ARG A 190 -1.10 21.40 -2.06
N ARG A 191 -0.96 22.39 -1.16
CA ARG A 191 -0.55 23.76 -1.50
C ARG A 191 0.88 23.79 -2.06
N GLN A 192 1.84 23.13 -1.38
CA GLN A 192 3.25 23.07 -1.81
C GLN A 192 3.42 22.45 -3.20
N THR A 193 2.66 21.39 -3.50
CA THR A 193 2.72 20.73 -4.80
C THR A 193 1.84 21.39 -5.86
N ARG A 194 1.10 22.45 -5.51
CA ARG A 194 0.10 23.10 -6.38
C ARG A 194 -0.83 22.08 -7.02
N SER A 195 -1.32 21.12 -6.21
CA SER A 195 -2.20 20.08 -6.71
C SER A 195 -3.48 20.67 -7.30
N SER A 196 -3.84 20.22 -8.50
CA SER A 196 -5.13 20.52 -9.13
C SER A 196 -6.29 19.72 -8.54
N PHE A 197 -5.98 18.66 -7.77
CA PHE A 197 -6.96 17.80 -7.10
C PHE A 197 -7.39 18.40 -5.76
N LYS A 198 -8.64 18.19 -5.40
CA LYS A 198 -9.23 18.69 -4.16
C LYS A 198 -8.83 17.85 -2.95
N HIS A 199 -8.81 16.54 -3.11
CA HIS A 199 -8.62 15.55 -2.05
C HIS A 199 -7.33 14.72 -2.19
N LEU A 200 -6.55 14.94 -3.25
CA LEU A 200 -5.40 14.13 -3.62
C LEU A 200 -4.15 14.99 -3.88
N LEU A 201 -2.98 14.37 -3.76
CA LEU A 201 -1.73 14.92 -4.27
C LEU A 201 -1.50 14.46 -5.73
N PRO A 202 -0.68 15.17 -6.51
CA PRO A 202 -0.36 14.77 -7.87
C PRO A 202 0.23 13.36 -7.92
N PRO A 203 -0.26 12.48 -8.81
CA PRO A 203 0.20 11.11 -8.90
C PRO A 203 1.60 11.02 -9.52
N LYS A 204 2.44 10.14 -8.97
CA LYS A 204 3.82 9.89 -9.41
C LYS A 204 3.90 8.60 -10.20
N ALA A 205 3.96 8.70 -11.51
CA ALA A 205 3.91 7.58 -12.43
C ALA A 205 5.12 6.63 -12.34
N ALA A 206 6.30 7.12 -11.92
CA ALA A 206 7.54 6.35 -11.99
C ALA A 206 7.49 4.99 -11.27
N GLY A 207 6.85 4.92 -10.09
CA GLY A 207 6.76 3.66 -9.33
C GLY A 207 5.88 2.61 -10.02
N ILE A 208 4.77 3.05 -10.61
CA ILE A 208 3.85 2.16 -11.35
C ILE A 208 4.51 1.70 -12.66
N ALA A 209 5.05 2.64 -13.43
CA ALA A 209 5.72 2.34 -14.70
C ALA A 209 6.87 1.35 -14.49
N MET A 210 7.64 1.48 -13.39
CA MET A 210 8.71 0.56 -13.05
C MET A 210 8.16 -0.83 -12.69
N ALA A 211 7.08 -0.91 -11.88
CA ALA A 211 6.46 -2.20 -11.53
C ALA A 211 5.94 -2.91 -12.79
N LEU A 212 5.29 -2.18 -13.70
CA LEU A 212 4.80 -2.70 -14.98
C LEU A 212 5.94 -3.12 -15.91
N ASN A 213 7.05 -2.39 -15.95
CA ASN A 213 8.20 -2.77 -16.77
C ASN A 213 8.84 -4.08 -16.30
N VAL A 214 8.93 -4.28 -14.97
CA VAL A 214 9.59 -5.45 -14.39
C VAL A 214 8.69 -6.69 -14.35
N LEU A 215 7.42 -6.52 -13.97
CA LEU A 215 6.47 -7.60 -13.69
C LEU A 215 5.22 -7.55 -14.56
N GLY A 216 5.12 -6.60 -15.49
CA GLY A 216 3.88 -6.30 -16.20
C GLY A 216 3.23 -7.50 -16.87
N LYS A 217 4.01 -8.37 -17.49
CA LYS A 217 3.52 -9.62 -18.11
C LYS A 217 2.97 -10.65 -17.10
N GLN A 218 3.23 -10.46 -15.81
CA GLN A 218 2.75 -11.34 -14.75
C GLN A 218 1.51 -10.79 -14.03
N PHE A 219 1.25 -9.49 -14.14
CA PHE A 219 0.04 -8.92 -13.54
C PHE A 219 -1.20 -9.31 -14.35
N ASP A 220 -2.10 -10.06 -13.73
CA ASP A 220 -3.39 -10.42 -14.33
C ASP A 220 -4.30 -9.20 -14.40
N LYS A 221 -4.29 -8.37 -13.37
CA LYS A 221 -5.13 -7.17 -13.25
C LYS A 221 -4.42 -6.07 -12.47
N MET A 222 -4.85 -4.85 -12.70
CA MET A 222 -4.55 -3.72 -11.83
C MET A 222 -5.79 -3.40 -10.99
N LEU A 223 -5.59 -3.16 -9.69
CA LEU A 223 -6.64 -2.74 -8.77
C LEU A 223 -6.48 -1.24 -8.53
N ASP A 224 -7.44 -0.44 -8.98
CA ASP A 224 -7.52 0.98 -8.63
C ASP A 224 -8.40 1.13 -7.40
N VAL A 225 -7.77 1.33 -6.24
CA VAL A 225 -8.44 1.41 -4.94
C VAL A 225 -8.57 2.85 -4.50
N THR A 226 -9.80 3.27 -4.21
CA THR A 226 -10.10 4.56 -3.58
C THR A 226 -10.45 4.33 -2.12
N LEU A 227 -9.71 4.93 -1.21
CA LEU A 227 -9.99 4.95 0.23
C LEU A 227 -10.48 6.33 0.67
N CYS A 228 -11.56 6.34 1.46
CA CYS A 228 -12.10 7.56 2.04
C CYS A 228 -12.61 7.32 3.47
N TYR A 229 -12.39 8.32 4.33
CA TYR A 229 -12.86 8.36 5.73
C TYR A 229 -13.76 9.60 5.88
N PRO A 230 -15.01 9.58 5.39
CA PRO A 230 -15.80 10.79 5.17
C PRO A 230 -16.08 11.59 6.46
N GLU A 231 -16.19 10.92 7.58
CA GLU A 231 -16.49 11.52 8.90
C GLU A 231 -15.24 11.76 9.75
N ASN A 232 -14.10 11.09 9.42
CA ASN A 232 -12.85 11.11 10.19
C ASN A 232 -11.65 11.58 9.35
N ASP A 233 -11.82 12.57 8.51
CA ASP A 233 -10.87 12.99 7.49
C ASP A 233 -9.53 13.54 8.05
N ARG A 234 -9.55 14.13 9.24
CA ARG A 234 -8.36 14.77 9.82
C ARG A 234 -7.38 13.80 10.45
N THR A 235 -7.88 12.84 11.22
CA THR A 235 -7.06 11.93 12.04
C THR A 235 -7.51 10.47 11.95
N PRO A 236 -7.70 9.87 10.74
CA PRO A 236 -8.29 8.54 10.60
C PRO A 236 -7.56 7.45 11.40
N PHE A 237 -6.22 7.51 11.45
CA PHE A 237 -5.42 6.52 12.18
C PHE A 237 -5.60 6.62 13.69
N PHE A 238 -5.61 7.85 14.22
CA PHE A 238 -5.84 8.07 15.65
C PHE A 238 -7.29 7.70 16.03
N ASP A 239 -8.26 8.05 15.19
CA ASP A 239 -9.66 7.71 15.38
C ASP A 239 -9.89 6.19 15.32
N MET A 240 -9.15 5.50 14.44
CA MET A 240 -9.14 4.02 14.37
C MET A 240 -8.68 3.42 15.71
N LEU A 241 -7.57 3.88 16.26
CA LEU A 241 -7.00 3.36 17.51
C LEU A 241 -7.85 3.75 18.75
N SER A 242 -8.46 4.92 18.74
CA SER A 242 -9.30 5.41 19.86
C SER A 242 -10.76 4.92 19.79
N GLY A 243 -11.13 4.13 18.77
CA GLY A 243 -12.50 3.63 18.57
C GLY A 243 -13.48 4.69 18.11
N LYS A 244 -13.00 5.83 17.62
CA LYS A 244 -13.82 6.94 17.10
C LYS A 244 -14.03 6.88 15.59
N LEU A 245 -13.35 6.00 14.88
CA LEU A 245 -13.54 5.81 13.45
C LEU A 245 -14.91 5.18 13.21
N THR A 246 -15.76 5.85 12.46
CA THR A 246 -17.16 5.47 12.23
C THR A 246 -17.35 4.77 10.90
N ARG A 247 -16.72 5.28 9.82
CA ARG A 247 -16.95 4.73 8.48
C ARG A 247 -15.67 4.68 7.65
N ILE A 248 -15.51 3.55 6.97
CA ILE A 248 -14.48 3.34 5.94
C ILE A 248 -15.18 3.06 4.62
N VAL A 249 -14.95 3.92 3.63
CA VAL A 249 -15.48 3.73 2.28
C VAL A 249 -14.36 3.27 1.36
N VAL A 250 -14.58 2.14 0.67
CA VAL A 250 -13.62 1.57 -0.29
C VAL A 250 -14.33 1.34 -1.62
N ARG A 251 -13.71 1.80 -2.69
CA ARG A 251 -14.13 1.52 -4.07
C ARG A 251 -12.96 0.90 -4.81
N ILE A 252 -13.22 -0.20 -5.51
CA ILE A 252 -12.19 -0.99 -6.19
C ILE A 252 -12.63 -1.13 -7.64
N ASP A 253 -11.82 -0.65 -8.56
CA ASP A 253 -11.99 -0.88 -9.99
C ASP A 253 -10.92 -1.85 -10.49
N LEU A 254 -11.37 -2.87 -11.24
CA LEU A 254 -10.51 -3.85 -11.88
C LEU A 254 -10.13 -3.34 -13.27
N LEU A 255 -8.87 -2.96 -13.45
CA LEU A 255 -8.34 -2.46 -14.71
C LEU A 255 -7.53 -3.55 -15.43
N ALA A 256 -7.68 -3.65 -16.74
CA ALA A 256 -6.84 -4.51 -17.55
C ALA A 256 -5.42 -3.94 -17.66
N VAL A 257 -4.41 -4.80 -17.57
CA VAL A 257 -3.02 -4.45 -17.86
C VAL A 257 -2.81 -4.67 -19.36
N HIS A 258 -2.97 -3.63 -20.16
CA HIS A 258 -2.85 -3.67 -21.62
C HIS A 258 -1.46 -3.24 -22.10
N GLU A 259 -1.12 -3.56 -23.34
CA GLU A 259 0.22 -3.29 -23.91
C GLU A 259 0.61 -1.82 -23.88
N GLY A 260 -0.33 -0.90 -24.03
CA GLY A 260 -0.07 0.54 -23.94
C GLY A 260 0.44 1.05 -22.60
N LEU A 261 0.39 0.21 -21.55
CA LEU A 261 0.98 0.52 -20.24
C LEU A 261 2.43 0.01 -20.10
N HIS A 262 2.97 -0.65 -21.12
CA HIS A 262 4.34 -1.14 -21.17
C HIS A 262 5.19 -0.26 -22.07
N GLY A 263 6.34 0.21 -21.57
CA GLY A 263 7.26 1.04 -22.35
C GLY A 263 8.42 1.56 -21.51
N ASP A 264 9.37 2.20 -22.18
CA ASP A 264 10.55 2.77 -21.52
C ASP A 264 10.21 4.15 -20.90
N TYR A 265 9.70 4.13 -19.68
CA TYR A 265 9.38 5.35 -18.95
C TYR A 265 10.57 6.28 -18.70
N ILE A 266 11.81 5.77 -18.79
CA ILE A 266 13.03 6.54 -18.50
C ILE A 266 13.50 7.28 -19.73
N ASN A 267 13.58 6.60 -20.87
CA ASN A 267 14.21 7.11 -22.09
C ASN A 267 13.19 7.59 -23.12
N ASP A 268 11.97 7.04 -23.17
CA ASP A 268 10.92 7.46 -24.09
C ASP A 268 10.07 8.58 -23.48
N LYS A 269 10.29 9.81 -23.98
CA LYS A 269 9.53 11.00 -23.56
C LYS A 269 8.07 10.95 -23.93
N ASN A 270 7.71 10.32 -25.07
CA ASN A 270 6.33 10.22 -25.52
C ASN A 270 5.56 9.23 -24.65
N PHE A 271 6.13 8.06 -24.42
CA PHE A 271 5.55 7.10 -23.49
C PHE A 271 5.38 7.69 -22.10
N LYS A 272 6.39 8.38 -21.57
CA LYS A 272 6.30 9.04 -20.28
C LYS A 272 5.17 10.04 -20.18
N ARG A 273 4.94 10.83 -21.25
CA ARG A 273 3.84 11.83 -21.31
C ARG A 273 2.49 11.13 -21.34
N SER A 274 2.30 10.17 -22.23
CA SER A 274 1.03 9.43 -22.38
C SER A 274 0.66 8.66 -21.11
N PHE A 275 1.64 8.00 -20.49
CA PHE A 275 1.46 7.29 -19.23
C PHE A 275 1.06 8.23 -18.08
N GLN A 276 1.71 9.40 -17.97
CA GLN A 276 1.34 10.40 -16.96
C GLN A 276 -0.05 10.98 -17.21
N GLN A 277 -0.45 11.21 -18.46
CA GLN A 277 -1.79 11.68 -18.80
C GLN A 277 -2.84 10.64 -18.44
N TRP A 278 -2.62 9.37 -18.78
CA TRP A 278 -3.50 8.28 -18.40
C TRP A 278 -3.67 8.21 -16.86
N LEU A 279 -2.58 8.30 -16.13
CA LEU A 279 -2.63 8.25 -14.66
C LEU A 279 -3.32 9.46 -14.05
N ASN A 280 -3.13 10.65 -14.63
CA ASN A 280 -3.83 11.85 -14.20
C ASN A 280 -5.35 11.74 -14.43
N GLY A 281 -5.78 11.10 -15.52
CA GLY A 281 -7.19 10.81 -15.78
C GLY A 281 -7.82 9.91 -14.71
N LEU A 282 -7.12 8.83 -14.31
CA LEU A 282 -7.57 7.98 -13.20
C LEU A 282 -7.65 8.77 -11.89
N TRP A 283 -6.68 9.66 -11.65
CA TRP A 283 -6.64 10.47 -10.43
C TRP A 283 -7.76 11.51 -10.38
N LEU A 284 -8.12 12.09 -11.52
CA LEU A 284 -9.27 13.01 -11.61
C LEU A 284 -10.58 12.28 -11.27
N ALA A 285 -10.84 11.15 -11.90
CA ALA A 285 -12.02 10.34 -11.61
C ALA A 285 -12.08 9.90 -10.13
N LYS A 286 -10.91 9.59 -9.53
CA LYS A 286 -10.80 9.25 -8.11
C LYS A 286 -11.10 10.45 -7.19
N ASP A 287 -10.63 11.65 -7.53
CA ASP A 287 -10.86 12.88 -6.77
C ASP A 287 -12.36 13.25 -6.77
N GLU A 288 -13.00 13.18 -7.94
CA GLU A 288 -14.46 13.38 -8.10
C GLU A 288 -15.26 12.34 -7.29
N ARG A 289 -14.83 11.07 -7.31
CA ARG A 289 -15.44 9.99 -6.52
C ARG A 289 -15.36 10.28 -5.02
N ILE A 290 -14.22 10.74 -4.53
CA ILE A 290 -14.04 11.10 -3.12
C ILE A 290 -14.96 12.28 -2.76
N ASP A 291 -15.07 13.27 -3.62
CA ASP A 291 -15.95 14.42 -3.42
C ASP A 291 -17.43 13.99 -3.33
N ALA A 292 -17.88 13.13 -4.22
CA ALA A 292 -19.24 12.56 -4.21
C ALA A 292 -19.52 11.74 -2.93
N ILE A 293 -18.56 10.90 -2.49
CA ILE A 293 -18.68 10.12 -1.25
C ILE A 293 -18.86 11.06 -0.05
N LYS A 294 -18.03 12.11 0.05
CA LYS A 294 -18.09 13.07 1.15
C LYS A 294 -19.39 13.87 1.15
N ALA A 295 -19.89 14.26 -0.02
CA ALA A 295 -21.15 14.96 -0.17
C ALA A 295 -22.34 14.10 0.29
N THR A 296 -22.40 12.83 -0.13
CA THR A 296 -23.44 11.88 0.25
C THR A 296 -23.48 11.66 1.78
N CYS A 297 -22.31 11.51 2.41
CA CYS A 297 -22.23 11.30 3.87
C CYS A 297 -22.65 12.55 4.66
N LYS A 298 -22.37 13.76 4.17
CA LYS A 298 -22.84 15.00 4.81
C LYS A 298 -24.35 15.13 4.80
N ASN A 299 -25.00 14.78 3.68
CA ASN A 299 -26.45 14.86 3.54
C ASN A 299 -27.19 13.79 4.35
N ALA A 300 -26.56 12.65 4.62
CA ALA A 300 -27.14 11.58 5.44
C ALA A 300 -27.03 11.84 6.97
N GLY A 301 -26.22 12.80 7.36
CA GLY A 301 -26.02 13.20 8.77
C GLY A 301 -26.82 14.43 9.21
N GLN A 302 -27.58 15.04 8.27
CA GLN A 302 -28.58 16.09 8.55
C GLN A 302 -29.99 15.48 8.62
#